data_74f1e99c377c14709517b20608a888e2
#
_entry.id   74f1e99c377c14709517b20608a888e2
#
_cell.length_a   1.000
_cell.length_b   1.000
_cell.length_c   1.000
_cell.angle_alpha   90.00
_cell.angle_beta   90.00
_cell.angle_gamma   90.00
#
_symmetry.space_group_name_H-M   'P 1'
#
loop_
_entity.id
_entity.type
_entity.pdbx_description
1 polymer ?
#
loop_
_entity_poly.entity_id
_entity_poly.type
_entity_poly.pdbx_seq_one_letter_code
_entity_poly.pdbx_strand_id
1 'polypeptide(L)'
;MGIPVFTPYISREPMEIGKDFTIKAFDLTTADGRWTHTDADGSECTCYGFLITHPEMGRMLYITDCEVIKWRFKEIDHILLGVNYDKEMVDRSNPAKNNHVFRGHLEIGTACDFVKANYSDRLRNVIMCHLSEGSADADSFIGQMKKAAPAANVDVAKSNKEWIFKNPNICPF
;
A
#
# COMPACT_ATOMS: atom_id res chain seq x y z
N MET A 1 21.86 2.82 23.14
CA MET A 1 20.38 2.90 23.27
C MET A 1 19.76 2.11 22.15
N GLY A 2 18.87 1.16 22.44
CA GLY A 2 18.14 0.44 21.39
C GLY A 2 17.08 1.35 20.74
N ILE A 3 16.82 1.15 19.45
CA ILE A 3 15.71 1.81 18.75
C ILE A 3 14.42 1.17 19.28
N PRO A 4 13.43 1.96 19.74
CA PRO A 4 12.17 1.40 20.17
C PRO A 4 11.44 0.72 18.99
N VAL A 5 10.95 -0.50 19.21
CA VAL A 5 10.18 -1.26 18.22
C VAL A 5 8.72 -1.23 18.63
N PHE A 6 7.84 -0.82 17.72
CA PHE A 6 6.40 -0.78 17.90
C PHE A 6 5.73 -1.88 17.08
N THR A 7 4.78 -2.59 17.68
CA THR A 7 4.10 -3.73 17.06
C THR A 7 2.58 -3.57 17.10
N PRO A 8 2.01 -2.60 16.35
CA PRO A 8 0.59 -2.25 16.41
C PRO A 8 -0.35 -3.40 15.98
N TYR A 9 0.19 -4.41 15.28
CA TYR A 9 -0.58 -5.58 14.84
C TYR A 9 -0.91 -6.57 15.96
N ILE A 10 -0.23 -6.52 17.11
CA ILE A 10 -0.45 -7.46 18.21
C ILE A 10 -1.82 -7.21 18.88
N SER A 11 -2.14 -5.96 19.17
CA SER A 11 -3.39 -5.60 19.87
C SER A 11 -4.56 -5.36 18.93
N ARG A 12 -4.29 -5.04 17.65
CA ARG A 12 -5.28 -4.57 16.65
C ARG A 12 -6.02 -3.29 17.03
N GLU A 13 -5.74 -2.74 18.20
CA GLU A 13 -6.23 -1.44 18.64
C GLU A 13 -5.32 -0.33 18.11
N PRO A 14 -5.85 0.90 17.95
CA PRO A 14 -5.03 2.04 17.61
C PRO A 14 -3.92 2.24 18.65
N MET A 15 -2.69 2.34 18.19
CA MET A 15 -1.51 2.59 19.03
C MET A 15 -1.05 4.02 18.86
N GLU A 16 -0.92 4.73 19.95
CA GLU A 16 -0.29 6.07 19.95
C GLU A 16 1.23 5.93 20.03
N ILE A 17 1.92 6.61 19.13
CA ILE A 17 3.39 6.63 19.06
C ILE A 17 3.86 8.07 19.15
N GLY A 18 4.59 8.38 20.22
CA GLY A 18 4.97 9.76 20.51
C GLY A 18 3.74 10.60 20.88
N LYS A 19 3.74 11.88 20.48
CA LYS A 19 2.65 12.79 20.82
C LYS A 19 1.52 12.81 19.79
N ASP A 20 1.82 12.46 18.54
CA ASP A 20 0.97 12.88 17.41
C ASP A 20 0.63 11.76 16.43
N PHE A 21 1.35 10.64 16.47
CA PHE A 21 1.06 9.50 15.60
C PHE A 21 0.07 8.54 16.24
N THR A 22 -0.97 8.19 15.49
CA THR A 22 -1.85 7.05 15.79
C THR A 22 -1.73 6.05 14.66
N ILE A 23 -1.42 4.79 14.97
CA ILE A 23 -1.28 3.71 13.99
C ILE A 23 -2.27 2.61 14.33
N LYS A 24 -3.08 2.23 13.33
CA LYS A 24 -3.98 1.08 13.40
C LYS A 24 -3.61 0.07 12.34
N ALA A 25 -3.27 -1.15 12.76
CA ALA A 25 -3.04 -2.27 11.86
C ALA A 25 -4.37 -2.92 11.43
N PHE A 26 -4.39 -3.49 10.24
CA PHE A 26 -5.48 -4.32 9.73
C PHE A 26 -4.89 -5.47 8.90
N ASP A 27 -5.58 -6.62 8.93
CA ASP A 27 -5.11 -7.83 8.26
C ASP A 27 -5.19 -7.68 6.73
N LEU A 28 -4.14 -8.15 6.07
CA LEU A 28 -4.10 -8.37 4.63
C LEU A 28 -4.14 -9.88 4.38
N THR A 29 -4.96 -10.30 3.45
CA THR A 29 -5.13 -11.71 3.11
C THR A 29 -5.12 -11.90 1.59
N THR A 30 -4.94 -13.12 1.14
CA THR A 30 -5.18 -13.51 -0.24
C THR A 30 -6.68 -13.46 -0.58
N ALA A 31 -7.03 -13.58 -1.84
CA ALA A 31 -8.43 -13.57 -2.31
C ALA A 31 -9.27 -14.70 -1.67
N ASP A 32 -8.67 -15.85 -1.40
CA ASP A 32 -9.29 -17.00 -0.72
C ASP A 32 -9.27 -16.91 0.81
N GLY A 33 -8.75 -15.81 1.37
CA GLY A 33 -8.72 -15.55 2.82
C GLY A 33 -7.54 -16.19 3.55
N ARG A 34 -6.54 -16.70 2.83
CA ARG A 34 -5.32 -17.28 3.39
C ARG A 34 -4.25 -16.23 3.64
N TRP A 35 -3.12 -16.70 4.17
CA TRP A 35 -1.92 -15.91 4.43
C TRP A 35 -1.25 -15.49 3.11
N THR A 36 -0.63 -14.33 3.12
CA THR A 36 -0.02 -13.77 1.90
C THR A 36 1.43 -14.19 1.70
N HIS A 37 2.14 -14.51 2.79
CA HIS A 37 3.56 -14.85 2.76
C HIS A 37 3.91 -16.06 3.60
N THR A 38 5.09 -16.61 3.30
CA THR A 38 5.70 -17.71 4.04
C THR A 38 7.04 -17.23 4.57
N ASP A 39 7.29 -17.45 5.85
CA ASP A 39 8.57 -17.14 6.48
C ASP A 39 9.70 -18.08 6.00
N ALA A 40 10.94 -17.74 6.36
CA ALA A 40 12.12 -18.50 5.97
C ALA A 40 12.11 -19.97 6.47
N ASP A 41 11.36 -20.25 7.52
CA ASP A 41 11.14 -21.59 8.08
C ASP A 41 9.97 -22.34 7.43
N GLY A 42 9.28 -21.73 6.46
CA GLY A 42 8.12 -22.30 5.78
C GLY A 42 6.79 -22.08 6.49
N SER A 43 6.77 -21.36 7.62
CA SER A 43 5.52 -21.01 8.31
C SER A 43 4.74 -19.93 7.57
N GLU A 44 3.41 -20.04 7.59
CA GLU A 44 2.53 -19.01 7.02
C GLU A 44 2.50 -17.78 7.93
N CYS A 45 2.69 -16.58 7.37
CA CYS A 45 2.65 -15.34 8.11
C CYS A 45 1.53 -14.41 7.61
N THR A 46 0.97 -13.63 8.53
CA THR A 46 -0.02 -12.59 8.23
C THR A 46 0.71 -11.31 7.83
N CYS A 47 0.38 -10.76 6.67
CA CYS A 47 0.76 -9.41 6.33
C CYS A 47 -0.26 -8.40 6.86
N TYR A 48 0.22 -7.22 7.20
CA TYR A 48 -0.60 -6.14 7.77
C TYR A 48 -0.49 -4.88 6.93
N GLY A 49 -1.63 -4.23 6.72
CA GLY A 49 -1.68 -2.84 6.31
C GLY A 49 -1.81 -1.95 7.54
N PHE A 50 -1.45 -0.68 7.38
CA PHE A 50 -1.46 0.29 8.46
C PHE A 50 -2.21 1.56 8.05
N LEU A 51 -3.15 1.99 8.88
CA LEU A 51 -3.71 3.32 8.84
C LEU A 51 -2.93 4.19 9.83
N ILE A 52 -2.19 5.13 9.31
CA ILE A 52 -1.33 6.05 10.05
C ILE A 52 -1.99 7.42 10.04
N THR A 53 -2.18 8.01 11.21
CA THR A 53 -2.78 9.35 11.36
C THR A 53 -1.80 10.26 12.09
N HIS A 54 -1.63 11.48 11.59
CA HIS A 54 -0.85 12.54 12.21
C HIS A 54 -1.49 13.90 11.90
N PRO A 55 -1.58 14.85 12.82
CA PRO A 55 -2.23 16.14 12.58
C PRO A 55 -1.71 16.86 11.33
N GLU A 56 -0.41 16.96 11.15
CA GLU A 56 0.20 17.68 10.03
C GLU A 56 0.16 16.93 8.70
N MET A 57 0.05 15.61 8.73
CA MET A 57 0.01 14.77 7.52
C MET A 57 -1.42 14.46 7.10
N GLY A 58 -2.31 14.26 8.06
CA GLY A 58 -3.61 13.66 7.83
C GLY A 58 -3.57 12.14 7.96
N ARG A 59 -4.35 11.43 7.14
CA ARG A 59 -4.52 9.97 7.19
C ARG A 59 -3.82 9.32 6.01
N MET A 60 -2.90 8.44 6.30
CA MET A 60 -2.14 7.67 5.31
C MET A 60 -2.42 6.17 5.44
N LEU A 61 -2.69 5.53 4.33
CA LEU A 61 -2.66 4.07 4.21
C LEU A 61 -1.28 3.64 3.75
N TYR A 62 -0.69 2.68 4.47
CA TYR A 62 0.50 1.95 4.06
C TYR A 62 0.15 0.48 3.88
N ILE A 63 0.24 -0.03 2.66
CA ILE A 63 -0.16 -1.38 2.30
C ILE A 63 0.88 -1.97 1.33
N THR A 64 1.50 -3.09 1.71
CA THR A 64 2.40 -3.87 0.85
C THR A 64 2.11 -5.35 1.01
N ASP A 65 2.59 -6.15 0.08
CA ASP A 65 2.58 -7.61 0.18
C ASP A 65 1.19 -8.20 0.40
N CYS A 66 0.28 -7.87 -0.51
CA CYS A 66 -1.08 -8.42 -0.53
C CYS A 66 -1.53 -8.69 -1.97
N GLU A 67 -2.43 -9.63 -2.12
CA GLU A 67 -3.07 -9.95 -3.40
C GLU A 67 -4.34 -9.13 -3.61
N VAL A 68 -5.07 -8.88 -2.53
CA VAL A 68 -6.32 -8.13 -2.55
C VAL A 68 -6.52 -7.35 -1.25
N ILE A 69 -7.17 -6.19 -1.33
CA ILE A 69 -7.50 -5.37 -0.17
C ILE A 69 -9.01 -5.35 -0.04
N LYS A 70 -9.54 -6.05 0.97
CA LYS A 70 -10.99 -6.19 1.23
C LYS A 70 -11.61 -5.00 1.96
N TRP A 71 -10.78 -4.13 2.52
CA TRP A 71 -11.19 -3.02 3.35
C TRP A 71 -11.52 -1.79 2.53
N ARG A 72 -12.48 -1.01 3.02
CA ARG A 72 -12.76 0.34 2.55
C ARG A 72 -12.47 1.35 3.64
N PHE A 73 -11.84 2.43 3.24
CA PHE A 73 -11.43 3.49 4.14
C PHE A 73 -12.07 4.81 3.73
N LYS A 74 -12.39 5.65 4.71
CA LYS A 74 -12.93 7.00 4.46
C LYS A 74 -11.87 8.05 4.79
N GLU A 75 -11.96 9.17 4.12
CA GLU A 75 -11.17 10.37 4.42
C GLU A 75 -9.65 10.11 4.43
N ILE A 76 -9.15 9.43 3.41
CA ILE A 76 -7.73 9.17 3.22
C ILE A 76 -7.10 10.33 2.46
N ASP A 77 -6.00 10.85 2.98
CA ASP A 77 -5.23 11.93 2.37
C ASP A 77 -4.07 11.38 1.53
N HIS A 78 -3.48 10.23 1.93
CA HIS A 78 -2.33 9.64 1.25
C HIS A 78 -2.43 8.11 1.22
N ILE A 79 -1.96 7.52 0.13
CA ILE A 79 -1.84 6.07 -0.05
C ILE A 79 -0.41 5.75 -0.47
N LEU A 80 0.28 4.91 0.30
CA LEU A 80 1.52 4.24 -0.09
C LEU A 80 1.19 2.76 -0.30
N LEU A 81 1.27 2.30 -1.55
CA LEU A 81 0.72 1.03 -1.98
C LEU A 81 1.74 0.19 -2.73
N GLY A 82 1.98 -1.03 -2.27
CA GLY A 82 2.70 -2.04 -3.03
C GLY A 82 1.89 -2.44 -4.26
N VAL A 83 2.44 -2.20 -5.46
CA VAL A 83 1.84 -2.58 -6.74
C VAL A 83 2.90 -3.31 -7.55
N ASN A 84 2.73 -4.61 -7.68
CA ASN A 84 3.85 -5.46 -8.05
C ASN A 84 3.95 -5.76 -9.53
N TYR A 85 2.82 -6.01 -10.21
CA TYR A 85 2.85 -6.49 -11.60
C TYR A 85 1.64 -6.03 -12.42
N ASP A 86 1.82 -6.10 -13.74
CA ASP A 86 0.74 -6.09 -14.71
C ASP A 86 0.58 -7.50 -15.28
N LYS A 87 -0.61 -8.07 -15.20
CA LYS A 87 -0.91 -9.42 -15.69
C LYS A 87 -0.65 -9.60 -17.20
N GLU A 88 -0.67 -8.50 -17.96
CA GLU A 88 -0.37 -8.52 -19.40
C GLU A 88 1.14 -8.60 -19.68
N MET A 89 1.97 -8.20 -18.70
CA MET A 89 3.44 -8.23 -18.81
C MET A 89 4.06 -9.54 -18.26
N VAL A 90 3.27 -10.36 -17.57
CA VAL A 90 3.79 -11.60 -16.95
C VAL A 90 4.09 -12.64 -18.03
N ASP A 91 5.33 -13.12 -18.06
CA ASP A 91 5.73 -14.21 -18.94
C ASP A 91 5.05 -15.53 -18.55
N ARG A 92 4.07 -15.94 -19.32
CA ARG A 92 3.27 -17.16 -19.08
C ARG A 92 4.02 -18.45 -19.36
N SER A 93 5.24 -18.40 -19.91
CA SER A 93 6.04 -19.59 -20.20
C SER A 93 6.65 -20.26 -18.98
N ASN A 94 6.68 -19.58 -17.82
CA ASN A 94 7.23 -20.09 -16.57
C ASN A 94 6.19 -20.17 -15.44
N PRO A 95 5.40 -21.27 -15.35
CA PRO A 95 4.33 -21.41 -14.38
C PRO A 95 4.78 -21.33 -12.90
N ALA A 96 5.99 -21.78 -12.58
CA ALA A 96 6.50 -21.73 -11.20
C ALA A 96 6.76 -20.29 -10.75
N LYS A 97 7.38 -19.47 -11.61
CA LYS A 97 7.58 -18.05 -11.36
C LYS A 97 6.26 -17.30 -11.26
N ASN A 98 5.30 -17.65 -12.11
CA ASN A 98 3.98 -17.02 -12.15
C ASN A 98 3.17 -17.27 -10.89
N ASN A 99 3.18 -18.48 -10.34
CA ASN A 99 2.50 -18.78 -9.08
C ASN A 99 3.04 -17.92 -7.91
N HIS A 100 4.33 -17.64 -7.89
CA HIS A 100 4.90 -16.75 -6.89
C HIS A 100 4.50 -15.28 -7.12
N VAL A 101 4.48 -14.83 -8.37
CA VAL A 101 4.08 -13.46 -8.72
C VAL A 101 2.59 -13.21 -8.42
N PHE A 102 1.72 -14.19 -8.66
CA PHE A 102 0.28 -14.03 -8.44
C PHE A 102 -0.15 -14.15 -6.97
N ARG A 103 0.64 -14.85 -6.15
CA ARG A 103 0.34 -15.01 -4.73
C ARG A 103 1.07 -13.99 -3.88
N GLY A 104 0.32 -13.26 -3.08
CA GLY A 104 0.86 -12.27 -2.16
C GLY A 104 1.26 -10.94 -2.80
N HIS A 105 1.01 -10.76 -4.11
CA HIS A 105 1.37 -9.55 -4.83
C HIS A 105 0.15 -8.90 -5.50
N LEU A 106 0.10 -7.57 -5.47
CA LEU A 106 -1.01 -6.78 -5.98
C LEU A 106 -0.82 -6.41 -7.45
N GLU A 107 -1.79 -6.80 -8.26
CA GLU A 107 -1.86 -6.47 -9.69
C GLU A 107 -2.34 -5.02 -9.87
N ILE A 108 -1.84 -4.31 -10.91
CA ILE A 108 -2.12 -2.88 -11.14
C ILE A 108 -3.62 -2.59 -11.32
N GLY A 109 -4.38 -3.41 -12.02
CA GLY A 109 -5.82 -3.22 -12.21
C GLY A 109 -6.56 -3.33 -10.89
N THR A 110 -6.25 -4.33 -10.07
CA THR A 110 -6.79 -4.51 -8.71
C THR A 110 -6.43 -3.33 -7.80
N ALA A 111 -5.19 -2.83 -7.90
CA ALA A 111 -4.74 -1.64 -7.19
C ALA A 111 -5.53 -0.38 -7.59
N CYS A 112 -5.78 -0.19 -8.89
CA CYS A 112 -6.59 0.90 -9.41
C CYS A 112 -8.04 0.84 -8.90
N ASP A 113 -8.64 -0.35 -8.88
CA ASP A 113 -10.00 -0.55 -8.37
C ASP A 113 -10.08 -0.24 -6.87
N PHE A 114 -9.08 -0.67 -6.10
CA PHE A 114 -8.97 -0.32 -4.68
C PHE A 114 -8.88 1.21 -4.48
N VAL A 115 -7.98 1.88 -5.19
CA VAL A 115 -7.81 3.33 -5.07
C VAL A 115 -9.10 4.06 -5.49
N LYS A 116 -9.73 3.66 -6.59
CA LYS A 116 -11.00 4.22 -7.06
C LYS A 116 -12.12 4.06 -6.01
N ALA A 117 -12.19 2.90 -5.35
CA ALA A 117 -13.21 2.63 -4.32
C ALA A 117 -13.00 3.44 -3.03
N ASN A 118 -11.80 3.98 -2.81
CA ASN A 118 -11.42 4.80 -1.65
C ASN A 118 -11.14 6.26 -2.03
N TYR A 119 -11.36 6.62 -3.29
CA TYR A 119 -11.13 7.97 -3.79
C TYR A 119 -12.11 8.97 -3.17
N SER A 120 -11.59 10.11 -2.80
CA SER A 120 -12.35 11.28 -2.38
C SER A 120 -11.54 12.55 -2.71
N ASP A 121 -12.16 13.71 -2.61
CA ASP A 121 -11.50 15.02 -2.82
C ASP A 121 -10.35 15.30 -1.82
N ARG A 122 -10.27 14.50 -0.76
CA ARG A 122 -9.16 14.57 0.21
C ARG A 122 -7.90 13.87 -0.27
N LEU A 123 -8.01 12.88 -1.16
CA LEU A 123 -6.86 12.10 -1.60
C LEU A 123 -5.87 12.97 -2.38
N ARG A 124 -4.68 13.17 -1.81
CA ARG A 124 -3.63 14.04 -2.33
C ARG A 124 -2.50 13.30 -3.02
N ASN A 125 -2.13 12.14 -2.48
CA ASN A 125 -1.01 11.38 -3.01
C ASN A 125 -1.33 9.89 -3.07
N VAL A 126 -0.94 9.26 -4.18
CA VAL A 126 -0.88 7.81 -4.35
C VAL A 126 0.54 7.48 -4.80
N ILE A 127 1.33 6.90 -3.91
CA ILE A 127 2.70 6.50 -4.20
C ILE A 127 2.73 4.97 -4.30
N MET A 128 3.04 4.48 -5.48
CA MET A 128 3.21 3.05 -5.73
C MET A 128 4.64 2.63 -5.42
N CYS A 129 4.79 1.48 -4.78
CA CYS A 129 6.10 0.90 -4.46
C CYS A 129 6.11 -0.61 -4.73
N HIS A 130 7.25 -1.25 -4.49
CA HIS A 130 7.40 -2.70 -4.61
C HIS A 130 7.14 -3.26 -6.01
N LEU A 131 7.49 -2.51 -7.06
CA LEU A 131 7.32 -2.93 -8.44
C LEU A 131 8.25 -4.10 -8.76
N SER A 132 7.72 -5.14 -9.42
CA SER A 132 8.50 -6.32 -9.83
C SER A 132 9.29 -6.04 -11.10
N GLU A 133 10.58 -6.36 -11.06
CA GLU A 133 11.44 -6.28 -12.25
C GLU A 133 10.94 -7.21 -13.37
N GLY A 134 10.77 -6.66 -14.55
CA GLY A 134 10.34 -7.39 -15.76
C GLY A 134 8.83 -7.68 -15.85
N SER A 135 8.04 -7.35 -14.82
CA SER A 135 6.57 -7.53 -14.84
C SER A 135 5.82 -6.26 -14.50
N ALA A 136 6.50 -5.12 -14.39
CA ALA A 136 5.93 -3.82 -14.11
C ALA A 136 6.60 -2.74 -14.96
N ASP A 137 5.80 -1.76 -15.38
CA ASP A 137 6.25 -0.55 -16.07
C ASP A 137 5.74 0.66 -15.29
N ALA A 138 6.68 1.45 -14.76
CA ALA A 138 6.37 2.58 -13.88
C ALA A 138 5.52 3.66 -14.58
N ASP A 139 5.80 3.96 -15.84
CA ASP A 139 5.08 5.01 -16.59
C ASP A 139 3.66 4.54 -16.94
N SER A 140 3.51 3.29 -17.33
CA SER A 140 2.21 2.64 -17.54
C SER A 140 1.38 2.65 -16.25
N PHE A 141 1.99 2.27 -15.12
CA PHE A 141 1.32 2.25 -13.81
C PHE A 141 0.85 3.64 -13.38
N ILE A 142 1.70 4.66 -13.54
CA ILE A 142 1.31 6.06 -13.28
C ILE A 142 0.13 6.46 -14.16
N GLY A 143 0.15 6.11 -15.45
CA GLY A 143 -0.94 6.41 -16.38
C GLY A 143 -2.26 5.75 -16.02
N GLN A 144 -2.23 4.49 -15.59
CA GLN A 144 -3.42 3.75 -15.13
C GLN A 144 -3.95 4.31 -13.81
N MET A 145 -3.08 4.54 -12.82
CA MET A 145 -3.45 5.03 -11.50
C MET A 145 -4.00 6.46 -11.53
N LYS A 146 -3.51 7.33 -12.42
CA LYS A 146 -4.08 8.67 -12.63
C LYS A 146 -5.54 8.65 -13.07
N LYS A 147 -5.98 7.60 -13.78
CA LYS A 147 -7.40 7.44 -14.13
C LYS A 147 -8.25 7.05 -12.91
N ALA A 148 -7.67 6.34 -11.96
CA ALA A 148 -8.34 5.96 -10.71
C ALA A 148 -8.38 7.10 -9.68
N ALA A 149 -7.38 7.98 -9.68
CA ALA A 149 -7.24 9.10 -8.76
C ALA A 149 -6.85 10.40 -9.51
N PRO A 150 -7.75 10.99 -10.31
CA PRO A 150 -7.42 12.04 -11.27
C PRO A 150 -6.93 13.36 -10.65
N ALA A 151 -7.36 13.69 -9.43
CA ALA A 151 -6.92 14.91 -8.72
C ALA A 151 -5.72 14.67 -7.78
N ALA A 152 -5.31 13.41 -7.58
CA ALA A 152 -4.18 13.09 -6.72
C ALA A 152 -2.84 13.19 -7.48
N ASN A 153 -1.78 13.51 -6.74
CA ASN A 153 -0.43 13.32 -7.21
C ASN A 153 -0.12 11.81 -7.21
N VAL A 154 0.14 11.26 -8.40
CA VAL A 154 0.45 9.82 -8.59
C VAL A 154 1.90 9.67 -8.98
N ASP A 155 2.62 8.81 -8.27
CA ASP A 155 4.04 8.57 -8.49
C ASP A 155 4.45 7.13 -8.14
N VAL A 156 5.68 6.77 -8.50
CA VAL A 156 6.33 5.50 -8.14
C VAL A 156 7.53 5.79 -7.25
N ALA A 157 7.64 5.03 -6.16
CA ALA A 157 8.75 5.14 -5.23
C ALA A 157 10.08 4.74 -5.93
N LYS A 158 11.07 5.61 -5.83
CA LYS A 158 12.42 5.41 -6.37
C LYS A 158 13.46 5.71 -5.29
N SER A 159 14.61 5.05 -5.37
CA SER A 159 15.75 5.34 -4.50
C SER A 159 16.10 6.84 -4.55
N ASN A 160 16.39 7.41 -3.40
CA ASN A 160 16.75 8.82 -3.24
C ASN A 160 15.67 9.84 -3.65
N LYS A 161 14.41 9.43 -3.76
CA LYS A 161 13.30 10.34 -3.95
C LYS A 161 12.55 10.54 -2.64
N GLU A 162 12.22 11.79 -2.34
CA GLU A 162 11.47 12.17 -1.13
C GLU A 162 10.09 12.68 -1.49
N TRP A 163 9.11 12.38 -0.65
CA TRP A 163 7.76 12.92 -0.73
C TRP A 163 7.39 13.58 0.59
N ILE A 164 6.82 14.77 0.52
CA ILE A 164 6.34 15.48 1.68
C ILE A 164 4.81 15.35 1.75
N PHE A 165 4.33 14.66 2.76
CA PHE A 165 2.91 14.50 3.03
C PHE A 165 2.43 15.61 3.98
N LYS A 166 1.55 16.49 3.50
CA LYS A 166 0.98 17.59 4.29
C LYS A 166 -0.54 17.50 4.30
N ASN A 167 -1.12 17.79 5.45
CA ASN A 167 -2.54 18.01 5.58
C ASN A 167 -2.87 19.44 5.09
N PRO A 168 -3.64 19.59 4.00
CA PRO A 168 -3.95 20.89 3.44
C PRO A 168 -4.84 21.75 4.33
N ASN A 169 -5.48 21.15 5.34
CA ASN A 169 -6.37 21.86 6.26
C ASN A 169 -5.63 22.47 7.46
N ILE A 170 -4.33 22.26 7.58
CA ILE A 170 -3.50 22.95 8.55
C ILE A 170 -2.97 24.21 7.88
N CYS A 171 -3.59 25.34 8.24
CA CYS A 171 -3.00 26.64 7.96
C CYS A 171 -1.70 26.75 8.77
N PRO A 172 -0.53 26.99 8.17
CA PRO A 172 0.73 27.06 8.90
C PRO A 172 0.84 28.33 9.77
N PHE A 173 -0.21 29.16 9.83
CA PHE A 173 -0.29 30.39 10.64
C PHE A 173 -1.72 30.67 11.11
#